data_a36b57845811f859d28a7cdb03e09450
#
_entry.id   a36b57845811f859d28a7cdb03e09450
#
_cell.length_a   1.000
_cell.length_b   1.000
_cell.length_c   1.000
_cell.angle_alpha   90.00
_cell.angle_beta   90.00
_cell.angle_gamma   90.00
#
_symmetry.space_group_name_H-M   'P 1'
#
loop_
_entity.id
_entity.type
_entity.pdbx_description
1 polymer ?
#
loop_
_entity_poly.entity_id
_entity_poly.type
_entity_poly.pdbx_seq_one_letter_code
_entity_poly.pdbx_strand_id
1 'polypeptide(L)'
;KMITVGEPFPQFKVKACNGLTNDDLTEFTNDSFDGKWKVFFFYPKDFTFICPTEIVEFSNNVEEFADRDTIVIGGSADNEFCHMAWRNDHEDLRDLKLPLIAAPKLARELGILDQEENVCLRATFIVDPHGVVQYSAANNLSVGRNVKEIIRILDAIQSDELCPCNWNKGDATLQV
;
A
#
# COMPACT_ATOMS: atom_id res chain seq x y z
N LYS A 1 15.03 -6.89 9.30
CA LYS A 1 14.66 -7.73 8.16
C LYS A 1 13.24 -7.39 7.70
N MET A 2 13.08 -7.12 6.42
CA MET A 2 11.76 -6.84 5.84
C MET A 2 10.92 -8.13 5.79
N ILE A 3 9.65 -8.04 6.19
CA ILE A 3 8.68 -9.14 6.03
C ILE A 3 8.52 -9.46 4.54
N THR A 4 8.44 -10.72 4.19
CA THR A 4 8.42 -11.15 2.80
C THR A 4 7.41 -12.27 2.52
N VAL A 5 7.42 -12.76 1.29
CA VAL A 5 6.49 -13.78 0.76
C VAL A 5 6.42 -15.01 1.67
N GLY A 6 5.21 -15.45 1.95
CA GLY A 6 4.93 -16.61 2.80
C GLY A 6 4.79 -16.29 4.29
N GLU A 7 5.19 -15.09 4.72
CA GLU A 7 5.06 -14.69 6.12
C GLU A 7 3.68 -14.06 6.38
N PRO A 8 3.15 -14.20 7.59
CA PRO A 8 1.92 -13.50 7.94
C PRO A 8 2.18 -11.99 8.04
N PHE A 9 1.25 -11.19 7.53
CA PHE A 9 1.31 -9.75 7.75
C PHE A 9 1.10 -9.48 9.24
N PRO A 10 1.88 -8.59 9.87
CA PRO A 10 1.78 -8.34 11.31
C PRO A 10 0.37 -7.91 11.73
N GLN A 11 -0.03 -8.27 12.94
CA GLN A 11 -1.26 -7.74 13.53
C GLN A 11 -1.07 -6.26 13.82
N PHE A 12 -2.07 -5.45 13.47
CA PHE A 12 -1.97 -4.01 13.63
C PHE A 12 -3.27 -3.40 14.13
N LYS A 13 -3.13 -2.24 14.74
CA LYS A 13 -4.23 -1.35 15.09
C LYS A 13 -3.68 0.07 14.85
N VAL A 14 -4.20 0.74 13.82
CA VAL A 14 -3.65 2.01 13.35
C VAL A 14 -4.75 3.04 13.18
N LYS A 15 -4.40 4.31 13.43
CA LYS A 15 -5.26 5.43 13.07
C LYS A 15 -5.15 5.68 11.57
N ALA A 16 -6.23 6.15 10.99
CA ALA A 16 -6.30 6.41 9.55
C ALA A 16 -7.04 7.71 9.26
N CYS A 17 -6.62 8.36 8.21
CA CYS A 17 -7.27 9.53 7.65
C CYS A 17 -7.92 9.13 6.32
N ASN A 18 -9.26 9.17 6.29
CA ASN A 18 -10.04 8.79 5.10
C ASN A 18 -10.86 9.95 4.53
N GLY A 19 -10.41 11.17 4.73
CA GLY A 19 -11.07 12.37 4.25
C GLY A 19 -10.37 13.63 4.72
N LEU A 20 -11.11 14.73 4.79
CA LEU A 20 -10.56 16.07 5.04
C LEU A 20 -10.92 16.64 6.41
N THR A 21 -11.80 15.97 7.16
CA THR A 21 -12.30 16.47 8.44
C THR A 21 -12.05 15.50 9.58
N ASN A 22 -12.21 15.95 10.81
CA ASN A 22 -12.06 15.10 11.99
C ASN A 22 -13.00 13.89 11.98
N ASP A 23 -14.18 14.02 11.37
CA ASP A 23 -15.13 12.92 11.25
C ASP A 23 -14.62 11.79 10.32
N ASP A 24 -13.62 12.09 9.52
CA ASP A 24 -13.00 11.13 8.60
C ASP A 24 -11.80 10.40 9.21
N LEU A 25 -11.46 10.69 10.46
CA LEU A 25 -10.44 9.95 11.19
C LEU A 25 -11.06 8.67 11.76
N THR A 26 -10.41 7.56 11.51
CA THR A 26 -10.91 6.24 11.89
C THR A 26 -9.78 5.35 12.39
N GLU A 27 -10.08 4.10 12.65
CA GLU A 27 -9.10 3.13 13.11
C GLU A 27 -9.25 1.84 12.31
N PHE A 28 -8.14 1.28 11.85
CA PHE A 28 -8.13 0.00 11.13
C PHE A 28 -7.33 -1.05 11.91
N THR A 29 -7.81 -2.27 11.80
CA THR A 29 -7.13 -3.48 12.26
C THR A 29 -7.06 -4.48 11.10
N ASN A 30 -6.45 -5.62 11.33
CA ASN A 30 -6.40 -6.70 10.32
C ASN A 30 -7.80 -7.16 9.91
N ASP A 31 -8.81 -6.99 10.78
CA ASP A 31 -10.17 -7.45 10.52
C ASP A 31 -11.03 -6.42 9.78
N SER A 32 -10.54 -5.20 9.58
CA SER A 32 -11.31 -4.11 8.97
C SER A 32 -11.73 -4.39 7.53
N PHE A 33 -10.99 -5.24 6.81
CA PHE A 33 -11.24 -5.57 5.42
C PHE A 33 -11.20 -7.08 5.20
N ASP A 34 -11.89 -7.83 6.05
CA ASP A 34 -11.93 -9.29 6.02
C ASP A 34 -12.37 -9.81 4.64
N GLY A 35 -11.70 -10.87 4.18
CA GLY A 35 -12.01 -11.53 2.92
C GLY A 35 -11.47 -10.83 1.69
N LYS A 36 -10.88 -9.66 1.82
CA LYS A 36 -10.33 -8.89 0.71
C LYS A 36 -8.82 -9.09 0.59
N TRP A 37 -8.33 -9.01 -0.63
CA TRP A 37 -6.92 -8.77 -0.88
C TRP A 37 -6.58 -7.34 -0.46
N LYS A 38 -5.34 -7.10 -0.06
CA LYS A 38 -4.90 -5.77 0.38
C LYS A 38 -3.57 -5.44 -0.26
N VAL A 39 -3.46 -4.22 -0.78
CA VAL A 39 -2.19 -3.64 -1.18
C VAL A 39 -1.89 -2.53 -0.19
N PHE A 40 -0.80 -2.71 0.57
CA PHE A 40 -0.26 -1.66 1.44
C PHE A 40 0.91 -1.02 0.71
N PHE A 41 0.89 0.30 0.59
CA PHE A 41 2.06 1.03 0.12
C PHE A 41 2.48 2.06 1.16
N PHE A 42 3.77 2.09 1.45
CA PHE A 42 4.34 3.04 2.42
C PHE A 42 5.20 4.04 1.70
N TYR A 43 5.26 5.26 2.22
CA TYR A 43 6.05 6.35 1.68
C TYR A 43 6.77 7.07 2.81
N PRO A 44 7.87 7.82 2.52
CA PRO A 44 8.70 8.39 3.58
C PRO A 44 7.99 9.37 4.50
N LYS A 45 7.39 10.43 3.97
CA LYS A 45 6.75 11.43 4.83
C LYS A 45 5.84 12.37 4.04
N ASP A 46 4.88 12.91 4.77
CA ASP A 46 3.97 13.95 4.27
C ASP A 46 4.72 15.24 3.94
N PHE A 47 4.11 16.10 3.15
CA PHE A 47 4.64 17.41 2.75
C PHE A 47 5.98 17.33 2.01
N THR A 48 6.12 16.33 1.13
CA THR A 48 7.31 16.14 0.28
C THR A 48 6.92 16.12 -1.21
N PHE A 49 7.82 15.63 -2.08
CA PHE A 49 7.69 15.84 -3.53
C PHE A 49 7.30 14.59 -4.33
N ILE A 50 7.97 13.46 -4.11
CA ILE A 50 7.67 12.21 -4.82
C ILE A 50 6.43 11.54 -4.23
N CYS A 51 6.25 11.61 -2.92
CA CYS A 51 5.17 10.92 -2.22
C CYS A 51 3.78 11.23 -2.78
N PRO A 52 3.40 12.49 -3.02
CA PRO A 52 2.07 12.77 -3.57
C PRO A 52 1.87 12.20 -4.97
N THR A 53 2.92 12.09 -5.79
CA THR A 53 2.79 11.49 -7.13
C THR A 53 2.40 10.03 -7.05
N GLU A 54 2.96 9.29 -6.09
CA GLU A 54 2.62 7.89 -5.86
C GLU A 54 1.21 7.73 -5.31
N ILE A 55 0.86 8.50 -4.30
CA ILE A 55 -0.45 8.42 -3.65
C ILE A 55 -1.56 8.70 -4.66
N VAL A 56 -1.41 9.73 -5.47
CA VAL A 56 -2.37 10.08 -6.52
C VAL A 56 -2.50 8.95 -7.53
N GLU A 57 -1.40 8.35 -7.97
CA GLU A 57 -1.45 7.25 -8.94
C GLU A 57 -2.14 6.01 -8.38
N PHE A 58 -1.88 5.65 -7.13
CA PHE A 58 -2.63 4.58 -6.47
C PHE A 58 -4.12 4.92 -6.39
N SER A 59 -4.45 6.15 -6.03
CA SER A 59 -5.83 6.62 -5.94
C SER A 59 -6.54 6.55 -7.30
N ASN A 60 -5.86 6.94 -8.37
CA ASN A 60 -6.40 6.88 -9.72
C ASN A 60 -6.69 5.44 -10.18
N ASN A 61 -6.05 4.46 -9.58
CA ASN A 61 -6.22 3.05 -9.91
C ASN A 61 -7.06 2.28 -8.88
N VAL A 62 -7.71 2.94 -7.94
CA VAL A 62 -8.51 2.27 -6.89
C VAL A 62 -9.58 1.37 -7.48
N GLU A 63 -10.25 1.79 -8.57
CA GLU A 63 -11.27 0.98 -9.22
C GLU A 63 -10.67 -0.27 -9.87
N GLU A 64 -9.47 -0.15 -10.47
CA GLU A 64 -8.74 -1.30 -11.01
C GLU A 64 -8.43 -2.33 -9.93
N PHE A 65 -8.03 -1.87 -8.75
CA PHE A 65 -7.80 -2.76 -7.61
C PHE A 65 -9.13 -3.35 -7.09
N ALA A 66 -10.18 -2.54 -7.02
CA ALA A 66 -11.51 -3.01 -6.58
C ALA A 66 -12.07 -4.10 -7.50
N ASP A 67 -11.85 -4.00 -8.81
CA ASP A 67 -12.22 -5.03 -9.79
C ASP A 67 -11.50 -6.37 -9.51
N ARG A 68 -10.42 -6.33 -8.78
CA ARG A 68 -9.62 -7.49 -8.36
C ARG A 68 -9.83 -7.87 -6.90
N ASP A 69 -10.97 -7.43 -6.33
CA ASP A 69 -11.33 -7.69 -4.92
C ASP A 69 -10.24 -7.23 -3.94
N THR A 70 -9.61 -6.10 -4.24
CA THR A 70 -8.43 -5.60 -3.52
C THR A 70 -8.67 -4.20 -2.96
N ILE A 71 -8.32 -4.00 -1.69
CA ILE A 71 -8.32 -2.71 -1.00
C ILE A 71 -6.90 -2.14 -1.05
N VAL A 72 -6.79 -0.83 -1.30
CA VAL A 72 -5.50 -0.13 -1.31
C VAL A 72 -5.41 0.78 -0.10
N ILE A 73 -4.32 0.67 0.64
CA ILE A 73 -4.07 1.43 1.87
C ILE A 73 -2.68 2.04 1.77
N GLY A 74 -2.61 3.38 1.86
CA GLY A 74 -1.33 4.08 1.92
C GLY A 74 -0.97 4.45 3.35
N GLY A 75 0.30 4.65 3.63
CA GLY A 75 0.72 5.03 4.96
C GLY A 75 2.15 5.50 5.09
N SER A 76 2.43 6.13 6.22
CA SER A 76 3.78 6.55 6.60
C SER A 76 3.91 6.51 8.12
N ALA A 77 5.07 6.94 8.61
CA ALA A 77 5.29 7.10 10.05
C ALA A 77 4.67 8.40 10.59
N ASP A 78 4.14 9.28 9.74
CA ASP A 78 3.43 10.48 10.16
C ASP A 78 2.09 10.12 10.81
N ASN A 79 1.56 11.03 11.64
CA ASN A 79 0.28 10.78 12.31
C ASN A 79 -0.92 11.16 11.44
N GLU A 80 -2.12 10.75 11.88
CA GLU A 80 -3.38 10.96 11.15
C GLU A 80 -3.73 12.44 10.96
N PHE A 81 -3.33 13.30 11.90
CA PHE A 81 -3.59 14.74 11.80
C PHE A 81 -2.68 15.38 10.76
N CYS A 82 -1.44 14.91 10.65
CA CYS A 82 -0.52 15.35 9.60
C CYS A 82 -1.05 14.96 8.23
N HIS A 83 -1.52 13.72 8.06
CA HIS A 83 -2.16 13.26 6.83
C HIS A 83 -3.35 14.14 6.45
N MET A 84 -4.21 14.45 7.40
CA MET A 84 -5.39 15.28 7.17
C MET A 84 -5.00 16.69 6.75
N ALA A 85 -4.04 17.30 7.44
CA ALA A 85 -3.55 18.65 7.12
C ALA A 85 -2.95 18.68 5.71
N TRP A 86 -2.17 17.68 5.36
CA TRP A 86 -1.55 17.57 4.03
C TRP A 86 -2.60 17.42 2.93
N ARG A 87 -3.61 16.58 3.14
CA ARG A 87 -4.72 16.44 2.20
C ARG A 87 -5.47 17.74 1.97
N ASN A 88 -5.66 18.53 3.03
CA ASN A 88 -6.30 19.86 2.92
C ASN A 88 -5.43 20.87 2.20
N ASP A 89 -4.11 20.81 2.40
CA ASP A 89 -3.17 21.77 1.84
C ASP A 89 -2.82 21.46 0.38
N HIS A 90 -2.72 20.20 0.01
CA HIS A 90 -2.29 19.78 -1.33
C HIS A 90 -3.48 19.50 -2.23
N GLU A 91 -3.61 20.30 -3.28
CA GLU A 91 -4.73 20.25 -4.22
C GLU A 91 -5.02 18.84 -4.74
N ASP A 92 -3.97 18.10 -5.12
CA ASP A 92 -4.09 16.77 -5.72
C ASP A 92 -4.47 15.67 -4.70
N LEU A 93 -4.39 15.97 -3.40
CA LEU A 93 -4.68 14.99 -2.35
C LEU A 93 -6.08 15.15 -1.74
N ARG A 94 -6.84 16.16 -2.15
CA ARG A 94 -8.18 16.41 -1.59
C ARG A 94 -9.17 15.32 -1.96
N ASP A 95 -9.08 14.79 -3.16
CA ASP A 95 -10.05 13.83 -3.72
C ASP A 95 -9.52 12.38 -3.69
N LEU A 96 -8.61 12.06 -2.77
CA LEU A 96 -8.08 10.70 -2.66
C LEU A 96 -9.20 9.70 -2.36
N LYS A 97 -9.14 8.56 -3.06
CA LYS A 97 -10.10 7.45 -2.94
C LYS A 97 -9.56 6.32 -2.05
N LEU A 98 -8.52 6.58 -1.29
CA LEU A 98 -7.90 5.60 -0.38
C LEU A 98 -7.54 6.26 0.95
N PRO A 99 -7.50 5.47 2.04
CA PRO A 99 -7.08 5.98 3.33
C PRO A 99 -5.57 6.06 3.46
N LEU A 100 -5.10 6.98 4.31
CA LEU A 100 -3.70 7.09 4.71
C LEU A 100 -3.59 6.73 6.19
N ILE A 101 -2.82 5.70 6.51
CA ILE A 101 -2.65 5.23 7.88
C ILE A 101 -1.41 5.84 8.55
N ALA A 102 -1.52 6.05 9.86
CA ALA A 102 -0.43 6.47 10.73
C ALA A 102 0.20 5.20 11.30
N ALA A 103 1.36 4.79 10.76
CA ALA A 103 1.85 3.44 10.99
C ALA A 103 3.31 3.33 11.41
N PRO A 104 3.81 4.11 12.41
CA PRO A 104 5.20 4.01 12.82
C PRO A 104 5.55 2.65 13.42
N LYS A 105 4.65 2.09 14.24
CA LYS A 105 4.86 0.78 14.85
C LYS A 105 4.81 -0.35 13.81
N LEU A 106 3.81 -0.32 12.95
CA LEU A 106 3.67 -1.31 11.88
C LEU A 106 4.87 -1.28 10.93
N ALA A 107 5.32 -0.10 10.56
CA ALA A 107 6.50 0.07 9.70
C ALA A 107 7.75 -0.55 10.32
N ARG A 108 7.92 -0.39 11.63
CA ARG A 108 9.02 -1.03 12.35
C ARG A 108 8.91 -2.55 12.32
N GLU A 109 7.72 -3.08 12.56
CA GLU A 109 7.47 -4.52 12.53
C GLU A 109 7.64 -5.12 11.13
N LEU A 110 7.28 -4.36 10.09
CA LEU A 110 7.49 -4.75 8.69
C LEU A 110 8.96 -4.72 8.27
N GLY A 111 9.81 -4.03 9.03
CA GLY A 111 11.22 -3.89 8.71
C GLY A 111 11.50 -2.92 7.56
N ILE A 112 10.68 -1.86 7.43
CA ILE A 112 10.77 -0.92 6.32
C ILE A 112 11.19 0.51 6.72
N LEU A 113 11.58 0.71 7.98
CA LEU A 113 12.08 2.02 8.41
C LEU A 113 13.53 2.19 8.00
N ASP A 114 13.81 3.32 7.34
CA ASP A 114 15.18 3.76 7.10
C ASP A 114 15.85 4.07 8.45
N GLN A 115 17.04 3.54 8.67
CA GLN A 115 17.70 3.60 9.97
C GLN A 115 18.18 5.00 10.35
N GLU A 116 18.52 5.82 9.35
CA GLU A 116 19.04 7.17 9.59
C GLU A 116 17.91 8.18 9.77
N GLU A 117 16.93 8.13 8.88
CA GLU A 117 15.86 9.13 8.82
C GLU A 117 14.62 8.76 9.65
N ASN A 118 14.48 7.50 10.06
CA ASN A 118 13.29 6.98 10.75
C ASN A 118 11.99 7.19 9.97
N VAL A 119 12.10 7.14 8.64
CA VAL A 119 10.96 7.21 7.73
C VAL A 119 10.79 5.89 7.01
N CYS A 120 9.59 5.65 6.49
CA CYS A 120 9.36 4.46 5.70
C CYS A 120 10.13 4.50 4.38
N LEU A 121 10.70 3.36 4.00
CA LEU A 121 11.09 3.14 2.61
C LEU A 121 9.82 3.13 1.74
N ARG A 122 9.97 3.26 0.43
CA ARG A 122 8.86 3.14 -0.52
C ARG A 122 8.55 1.66 -0.72
N ALA A 123 7.95 1.08 0.30
CA ALA A 123 7.68 -0.36 0.36
C ALA A 123 6.24 -0.67 -0.06
N THR A 124 6.05 -1.83 -0.68
CA THR A 124 4.76 -2.32 -1.14
C THR A 124 4.58 -3.76 -0.70
N PHE A 125 3.39 -4.08 -0.19
CA PHE A 125 3.01 -5.44 0.19
C PHE A 125 1.69 -5.78 -0.46
N ILE A 126 1.60 -6.96 -1.08
CA ILE A 126 0.34 -7.56 -1.49
C ILE A 126 0.04 -8.66 -0.49
N VAL A 127 -1.12 -8.56 0.17
CA VAL A 127 -1.54 -9.49 1.22
C VAL A 127 -2.83 -10.18 0.77
N ASP A 128 -2.86 -11.51 0.85
CA ASP A 128 -4.04 -12.28 0.43
C ASP A 128 -5.16 -12.23 1.47
N PRO A 129 -6.35 -12.77 1.17
CA PRO A 129 -7.48 -12.77 2.13
C PRO A 129 -7.23 -13.53 3.43
N HIS A 130 -6.21 -14.38 3.47
CA HIS A 130 -5.81 -15.12 4.68
C HIS A 130 -4.76 -14.39 5.51
N GLY A 131 -4.34 -13.19 5.08
CA GLY A 131 -3.34 -12.39 5.79
C GLY A 131 -1.90 -12.77 5.50
N VAL A 132 -1.64 -13.55 4.44
CA VAL A 132 -0.30 -13.98 4.05
C VAL A 132 0.26 -13.04 2.99
N VAL A 133 1.50 -12.62 3.15
CA VAL A 133 2.20 -11.77 2.18
C VAL A 133 2.50 -12.59 0.93
N GLN A 134 2.04 -12.12 -0.22
CA GLN A 134 2.23 -12.73 -1.53
C GLN A 134 3.27 -11.99 -2.38
N TYR A 135 3.59 -10.76 -2.02
CA TYR A 135 4.58 -9.94 -2.71
C TYR A 135 5.08 -8.86 -1.77
N SER A 136 6.35 -8.59 -1.79
CA SER A 136 6.96 -7.47 -1.08
C SER A 136 8.09 -6.87 -1.89
N ALA A 137 8.19 -5.54 -1.87
CA ALA A 137 9.26 -4.82 -2.54
C ALA A 137 9.51 -3.49 -1.83
N ALA A 138 10.70 -2.96 -1.97
CA ALA A 138 11.03 -1.63 -1.47
C ALA A 138 11.92 -0.91 -2.46
N ASN A 139 11.51 0.30 -2.86
CA ASN A 139 12.37 1.21 -3.60
C ASN A 139 13.12 2.10 -2.63
N ASN A 140 14.29 2.57 -3.05
CA ASN A 140 15.02 3.60 -2.33
C ASN A 140 14.20 4.90 -2.25
N LEU A 141 14.49 5.73 -1.28
CA LEU A 141 13.71 6.94 -0.94
C LEU A 141 13.51 7.90 -2.12
N SER A 142 14.45 7.94 -3.06
CA SER A 142 14.40 8.85 -4.20
C SER A 142 13.70 8.29 -5.45
N VAL A 143 13.19 7.05 -5.37
CA VAL A 143 12.66 6.36 -6.56
C VAL A 143 11.20 5.99 -6.37
N GLY A 144 10.30 6.65 -7.13
CA GLY A 144 8.87 6.34 -7.13
C GLY A 144 8.58 4.98 -7.76
N ARG A 145 7.41 4.43 -7.41
CA ARG A 145 6.96 3.11 -7.86
C ARG A 145 6.26 3.16 -9.20
N ASN A 146 6.06 1.98 -9.78
CA ASN A 146 5.23 1.78 -10.96
C ASN A 146 3.96 1.02 -10.54
N VAL A 147 2.83 1.72 -10.46
CA VAL A 147 1.56 1.12 -10.00
C VAL A 147 1.04 0.05 -10.96
N LYS A 148 1.27 0.22 -12.26
CA LYS A 148 0.87 -0.80 -13.25
C LYS A 148 1.59 -2.12 -13.04
N GLU A 149 2.85 -2.09 -12.62
CA GLU A 149 3.60 -3.31 -12.29
C GLU A 149 3.02 -4.00 -11.06
N ILE A 150 2.57 -3.25 -10.06
CA ILE A 150 1.91 -3.82 -8.89
C ILE A 150 0.60 -4.51 -9.31
N ILE A 151 -0.18 -3.92 -10.19
CA ILE A 151 -1.40 -4.53 -10.75
C ILE A 151 -1.05 -5.79 -11.55
N ARG A 152 0.02 -5.76 -12.37
CA ARG A 152 0.47 -6.92 -13.13
C ARG A 152 0.81 -8.09 -12.20
N ILE A 153 1.57 -7.83 -11.13
CA ILE A 153 1.93 -8.84 -10.15
C ILE A 153 0.68 -9.39 -9.45
N LEU A 154 -0.25 -8.52 -9.07
CA LEU A 154 -1.51 -8.93 -8.44
C LEU A 154 -2.30 -9.86 -9.36
N ASP A 155 -2.41 -9.50 -10.64
CA ASP A 155 -3.08 -10.35 -11.63
C ASP A 155 -2.42 -11.72 -11.74
N ALA A 156 -1.11 -11.76 -11.78
CA ALA A 156 -0.36 -13.01 -11.85
C ALA A 156 -0.61 -13.89 -10.62
N ILE A 157 -0.56 -13.31 -9.43
CA ILE A 157 -0.80 -14.02 -8.17
C ILE A 157 -2.23 -14.57 -8.14
N GLN A 158 -3.21 -13.75 -8.52
CA GLN A 158 -4.63 -14.14 -8.48
C GLN A 158 -4.99 -15.18 -9.55
N SER A 159 -4.20 -15.32 -10.61
CA SER A 159 -4.43 -16.36 -11.63
C SER A 159 -4.28 -17.77 -11.07
N ASP A 160 -3.49 -17.93 -10.01
CA ASP A 160 -3.15 -19.22 -9.40
C ASP A 160 -2.54 -20.21 -10.43
N GLU A 161 -1.88 -19.66 -11.45
CA GLU A 161 -1.26 -20.43 -12.51
C GLU A 161 0.24 -20.17 -12.59
N LEU A 162 0.95 -20.93 -13.41
CA LEU A 162 2.38 -20.72 -13.63
C LEU A 162 2.59 -19.64 -14.67
N CYS A 163 2.81 -18.42 -14.19
CA CYS A 163 3.02 -17.25 -15.03
C CYS A 163 4.49 -17.14 -15.43
N PRO A 164 4.82 -17.24 -16.73
CA PRO A 164 6.21 -17.12 -17.16
C PRO A 164 6.75 -15.71 -17.01
N CYS A 165 8.04 -15.56 -17.22
CA CYS A 165 8.71 -14.27 -17.24
C CYS A 165 8.00 -13.30 -18.20
N ASN A 166 7.86 -12.05 -17.79
CA ASN A 166 7.19 -10.98 -18.56
C ASN A 166 5.69 -11.21 -18.82
N TRP A 167 5.07 -12.10 -18.08
CA TRP A 167 3.64 -12.38 -18.24
C TRP A 167 2.80 -11.13 -17.95
N ASN A 168 1.82 -10.86 -18.82
CA ASN A 168 0.78 -9.86 -18.61
C ASN A 168 -0.58 -10.56 -18.65
N LYS A 169 -1.57 -9.98 -17.97
CA LYS A 169 -2.94 -10.50 -17.99
C LYS A 169 -3.41 -10.69 -19.42
N GLY A 170 -3.91 -11.88 -19.73
CA GLY A 170 -4.32 -12.30 -21.07
C GLY A 170 -3.28 -13.15 -21.79
N ASP A 171 -2.03 -13.13 -21.34
CA ASP A 171 -1.00 -14.01 -21.90
C ASP A 171 -1.22 -15.46 -21.43
N ALA A 172 -0.70 -16.41 -22.22
CA ALA A 172 -0.76 -17.81 -21.87
C ALA A 172 0.08 -18.12 -20.61
N THR A 173 -0.40 -19.03 -19.80
CA THR A 173 0.33 -19.60 -18.66
C THR A 173 0.97 -20.91 -19.04
N LEU A 174 1.93 -21.38 -18.24
CA LEU A 174 2.59 -22.64 -18.50
C LEU A 174 1.70 -23.81 -18.08
N GLN A 175 1.60 -24.79 -18.95
CA GLN A 175 0.88 -26.04 -18.67
C GLN A 175 1.90 -27.13 -18.38
N VAL A 176 1.79 -27.75 -17.21
CA VAL A 176 2.74 -28.78 -16.76
C VAL A 176 2.02 -30.06 -16.48
#